data_1be510c25134fc0df21077bf18faaeb7
#
_entry.id   1be510c25134fc0df21077bf18faaeb7
#
_cell.length_a   1.000
_cell.length_b   1.000
_cell.length_c   1.000
_cell.angle_alpha   90.00
_cell.angle_beta   90.00
_cell.angle_gamma   90.00
#
_symmetry.space_group_name_H-M   'P 1'
#
loop_
_entity.id
_entity.type
_entity.pdbx_description
1 polymer ?
#
loop_
_entity_poly.entity_id
_entity_poly.type
_entity_poly.pdbx_seq_one_letter_code
_entity_poly.pdbx_strand_id
1 'polypeptide(L)'
;MPAPPPPRTPPPPPQAPRPRNPRTAGKAPHGVLEVDWPFFGEMCRALALKIFREYDPDVVIGIARAGVIPGAVVASILQRDFASMAITRTETGGRPVVIAGPTRLVTGRRVLIVDETCDTGATMKLALNAVRELKPAAVKTAVSFRTGPFQPDFYALETDNFIILPWDREVIIDGEIVMRPDYAAKLKELGG
;
A
#
# COMPACT_ATOMS: atom_id res chain seq x y z
N MET A 1 -20.16 -19.39 40.85
CA MET A 1 -20.03 -18.20 40.03
C MET A 1 -18.59 -18.11 39.53
N PRO A 2 -18.30 -18.01 38.21
CA PRO A 2 -16.93 -17.80 37.76
C PRO A 2 -16.44 -16.40 38.17
N ALA A 3 -15.16 -16.29 38.52
CA ALA A 3 -14.53 -15.03 38.92
C ALA A 3 -14.63 -13.98 37.80
N PRO A 4 -14.77 -12.69 38.09
CA PRO A 4 -14.79 -11.64 37.09
C PRO A 4 -13.45 -11.59 36.33
N PRO A 5 -13.47 -11.25 35.02
CA PRO A 5 -12.26 -11.13 34.23
C PRO A 5 -11.35 -10.03 34.82
N PRO A 6 -10.02 -10.17 34.70
CA PRO A 6 -9.09 -9.16 35.20
C PRO A 6 -9.31 -7.83 34.46
N PRO A 7 -9.03 -6.68 35.16
CA PRO A 7 -9.16 -5.37 34.53
C PRO A 7 -8.26 -5.27 33.28
N ARG A 8 -8.80 -4.70 32.20
CA ARG A 8 -8.05 -4.46 30.96
C ARG A 8 -6.94 -3.46 31.27
N THR A 9 -5.71 -3.81 30.91
CA THR A 9 -4.60 -2.84 30.91
C THR A 9 -4.97 -1.65 30.02
N PRO A 10 -4.73 -0.41 30.46
CA PRO A 10 -4.98 0.75 29.61
C PRO A 10 -4.18 0.64 28.30
N PRO A 11 -4.75 1.09 27.18
CA PRO A 11 -4.03 1.09 25.92
C PRO A 11 -2.72 1.92 26.07
N PRO A 12 -1.65 1.54 25.37
CA PRO A 12 -0.44 2.35 25.35
C PRO A 12 -0.75 3.76 24.84
N PRO A 13 -0.01 4.78 25.29
CA PRO A 13 -0.23 6.14 24.83
C PRO A 13 -0.13 6.22 23.30
N PRO A 14 -0.90 7.12 22.66
CA PRO A 14 -0.88 7.28 21.22
C PRO A 14 0.56 7.56 20.75
N GLN A 15 1.05 6.69 19.89
CA GLN A 15 2.36 6.90 19.27
C GLN A 15 2.24 8.04 18.27
N ALA A 16 3.17 8.97 18.29
CA ALA A 16 3.27 10.01 17.27
C ALA A 16 3.23 9.38 15.87
N PRO A 17 2.54 10.00 14.90
CA PRO A 17 2.47 9.48 13.54
C PRO A 17 3.89 9.26 13.03
N ARG A 18 4.20 8.03 12.64
CA ARG A 18 5.53 7.73 12.06
C ARG A 18 5.68 8.52 10.77
N PRO A 19 6.73 9.34 10.62
CA PRO A 19 6.95 10.05 9.37
C PRO A 19 7.04 9.03 8.22
N ARG A 20 6.32 9.28 7.13
CA ARG A 20 6.59 8.55 5.89
C ARG A 20 8.03 8.84 5.50
N ASN A 21 8.78 7.79 5.22
CA ASN A 21 10.16 7.89 4.76
C ASN A 21 10.23 8.86 3.58
N PRO A 22 11.07 9.91 3.60
CA PRO A 22 11.22 10.78 2.45
C PRO A 22 11.62 9.92 1.25
N ARG A 23 10.98 10.14 0.11
CA ARG A 23 11.31 9.48 -1.15
C ARG A 23 12.78 9.75 -1.46
N THR A 24 13.61 8.71 -1.45
CA THR A 24 15.07 8.85 -1.46
C THR A 24 15.69 8.82 -2.85
N ALA A 25 14.90 8.74 -3.93
CA ALA A 25 15.47 8.52 -5.28
C ALA A 25 14.74 9.23 -6.44
N GLY A 26 13.71 10.03 -6.20
CA GLY A 26 12.98 10.74 -7.25
C GLY A 26 13.32 12.23 -7.31
N LYS A 27 12.97 12.87 -8.43
CA LYS A 27 12.91 14.33 -8.53
C LYS A 27 12.05 14.91 -7.39
N ALA A 28 12.34 16.12 -6.94
CA ALA A 28 11.44 16.84 -6.05
C ALA A 28 10.04 16.88 -6.68
N PRO A 29 8.96 16.64 -5.91
CA PRO A 29 7.61 16.67 -6.46
C PRO A 29 7.29 18.06 -7.01
N HIS A 30 6.62 18.11 -8.18
CA HIS A 30 6.23 19.37 -8.83
C HIS A 30 4.96 19.96 -8.21
N GLY A 31 4.19 19.19 -7.46
CA GLY A 31 2.95 19.64 -6.84
C GLY A 31 2.36 18.58 -5.93
N VAL A 32 1.13 18.77 -5.50
CA VAL A 32 0.37 17.83 -4.66
C VAL A 32 -0.79 17.26 -5.46
N LEU A 33 -0.98 15.94 -5.36
CA LEU A 33 -2.15 15.24 -5.84
C LEU A 33 -2.94 14.74 -4.62
N GLU A 34 -4.02 15.44 -4.29
CA GLU A 34 -4.98 14.96 -3.30
C GLU A 34 -5.95 13.99 -3.96
N VAL A 35 -6.00 12.77 -3.45
CA VAL A 35 -6.86 11.69 -3.96
C VAL A 35 -8.04 11.54 -3.00
N ASP A 36 -9.26 11.70 -3.50
CA ASP A 36 -10.47 11.38 -2.76
C ASP A 36 -10.94 9.92 -3.01
N TRP A 37 -11.92 9.46 -2.25
CA TRP A 37 -12.47 8.11 -2.38
C TRP A 37 -13.11 7.83 -3.75
N PRO A 38 -13.91 8.73 -4.34
CA PRO A 38 -14.47 8.55 -5.68
C PRO A 38 -13.39 8.36 -6.75
N PHE A 39 -12.40 9.23 -6.80
CA PHE A 39 -11.30 9.12 -7.77
C PHE A 39 -10.47 7.86 -7.58
N PHE A 40 -10.16 7.50 -6.32
CA PHE A 40 -9.49 6.25 -6.01
C PHE A 40 -10.28 5.03 -6.49
N GLY A 41 -11.60 5.03 -6.30
CA GLY A 41 -12.49 3.98 -6.77
C GLY A 41 -12.45 3.80 -8.28
N GLU A 42 -12.49 4.89 -9.05
CA GLU A 42 -12.39 4.83 -10.51
C GLU A 42 -11.02 4.33 -10.99
N MET A 43 -9.93 4.73 -10.31
CA MET A 43 -8.60 4.21 -10.61
C MET A 43 -8.51 2.69 -10.36
N CYS A 44 -9.08 2.19 -9.27
CA CYS A 44 -9.11 0.75 -9.00
C CYS A 44 -9.93 0.00 -10.07
N ARG A 45 -11.04 0.57 -10.55
CA ARG A 45 -11.85 -0.01 -11.63
C ARG A 45 -11.07 -0.10 -12.93
N ALA A 46 -10.44 0.99 -13.33
CA ALA A 46 -9.61 1.03 -14.55
C ALA A 46 -8.45 0.03 -14.47
N LEU A 47 -7.77 -0.03 -13.32
CA LEU A 47 -6.68 -0.95 -13.07
C LEU A 47 -7.14 -2.41 -13.12
N ALA A 48 -8.25 -2.74 -12.46
CA ALA A 48 -8.81 -4.09 -12.45
C ALA A 48 -9.20 -4.54 -13.86
N LEU A 49 -9.82 -3.67 -14.67
CA LEU A 49 -10.20 -3.98 -16.04
C LEU A 49 -8.97 -4.27 -16.92
N LYS A 50 -7.89 -3.50 -16.78
CA LYS A 50 -6.63 -3.75 -17.49
C LYS A 50 -6.01 -5.08 -17.06
N ILE A 51 -5.96 -5.35 -15.76
CA ILE A 51 -5.44 -6.61 -15.20
C ILE A 51 -6.24 -7.81 -15.73
N PHE A 52 -7.56 -7.73 -15.71
CA PHE A 52 -8.43 -8.81 -16.21
C PHE A 52 -8.12 -9.16 -17.67
N ARG A 53 -7.96 -8.15 -18.53
CA ARG A 53 -7.72 -8.34 -19.97
C ARG A 53 -6.34 -8.92 -20.29
N GLU A 54 -5.33 -8.58 -19.50
CA GLU A 54 -3.93 -8.87 -19.82
C GLU A 54 -3.32 -10.01 -18.99
N TYR A 55 -3.92 -10.36 -17.85
CA TYR A 55 -3.31 -11.32 -16.93
C TYR A 55 -4.31 -12.26 -16.25
N ASP A 56 -5.43 -11.74 -15.78
CA ASP A 56 -6.48 -12.46 -15.06
C ASP A 56 -5.93 -13.37 -13.92
N PRO A 57 -5.51 -12.83 -12.78
CA PRO A 57 -4.90 -13.58 -11.69
C PRO A 57 -5.89 -14.53 -10.99
N ASP A 58 -5.37 -15.58 -10.33
CA ASP A 58 -6.16 -16.47 -9.47
C ASP A 58 -6.24 -15.93 -8.03
N VAL A 59 -5.23 -15.16 -7.61
CA VAL A 59 -5.15 -14.55 -6.27
C VAL A 59 -4.46 -13.20 -6.33
N VAL A 60 -4.99 -12.24 -5.57
CA VAL A 60 -4.41 -10.92 -5.37
C VAL A 60 -3.81 -10.84 -3.98
N ILE A 61 -2.58 -10.36 -3.87
CA ILE A 61 -1.88 -10.15 -2.59
C ILE A 61 -1.66 -8.65 -2.39
N GLY A 62 -2.28 -8.07 -1.37
CA GLY A 62 -2.00 -6.70 -0.95
C GLY A 62 -0.80 -6.65 0.01
N ILE A 63 0.14 -5.73 -0.22
CA ILE A 63 1.24 -5.49 0.71
C ILE A 63 0.74 -4.63 1.87
N ALA A 64 0.70 -5.18 3.07
CA ALA A 64 0.26 -4.45 4.25
C ALA A 64 1.31 -3.36 4.63
N ARG A 65 0.82 -2.16 5.00
CA ARG A 65 -0.56 -1.80 5.32
C ARG A 65 -1.33 -1.27 4.12
N ALA A 66 -0.79 -0.28 3.44
CA ALA A 66 -1.57 0.56 2.52
C ALA A 66 -1.93 -0.16 1.21
N GLY A 67 -1.07 -1.06 0.71
CA GLY A 67 -1.36 -1.87 -0.47
C GLY A 67 -2.50 -2.89 -0.30
N VAL A 68 -2.92 -3.16 0.95
CA VAL A 68 -4.12 -3.98 1.22
C VAL A 68 -5.38 -3.30 0.69
N ILE A 69 -5.48 -1.96 0.75
CA ILE A 69 -6.66 -1.22 0.34
C ILE A 69 -6.91 -1.38 -1.18
N PRO A 70 -5.98 -0.96 -2.07
CA PRO A 70 -6.16 -1.19 -3.50
C PRO A 70 -6.23 -2.69 -3.86
N GLY A 71 -5.45 -3.54 -3.19
CA GLY A 71 -5.46 -4.98 -3.42
C GLY A 71 -6.82 -5.61 -3.16
N ALA A 72 -7.46 -5.28 -2.05
CA ALA A 72 -8.80 -5.79 -1.70
C ALA A 72 -9.87 -5.29 -2.67
N VAL A 73 -9.82 -4.01 -3.07
CA VAL A 73 -10.77 -3.45 -4.04
C VAL A 73 -10.61 -4.12 -5.41
N VAL A 74 -9.37 -4.25 -5.90
CA VAL A 74 -9.07 -4.92 -7.18
C VAL A 74 -9.51 -6.39 -7.14
N ALA A 75 -9.21 -7.13 -6.07
CA ALA A 75 -9.64 -8.52 -5.90
C ALA A 75 -11.17 -8.66 -5.92
N SER A 76 -11.87 -7.73 -5.25
CA SER A 76 -13.34 -7.70 -5.24
C SER A 76 -13.93 -7.48 -6.63
N ILE A 77 -13.39 -6.52 -7.39
CA ILE A 77 -13.84 -6.25 -8.77
C ILE A 77 -13.56 -7.45 -9.69
N LEU A 78 -12.39 -8.06 -9.57
CA LEU A 78 -12.00 -9.24 -10.34
C LEU A 78 -12.72 -10.52 -9.92
N GLN A 79 -13.40 -10.53 -8.76
CA GLN A 79 -13.97 -11.75 -8.13
C GLN A 79 -12.91 -12.83 -7.93
N ARG A 80 -11.75 -12.43 -7.40
CA ARG A 80 -10.60 -13.31 -7.14
C ARG A 80 -10.31 -13.40 -5.64
N ASP A 81 -9.64 -14.48 -5.24
CA ASP A 81 -9.16 -14.63 -3.88
C ASP A 81 -8.26 -13.46 -3.49
N PHE A 82 -8.42 -12.99 -2.26
CA PHE A 82 -7.56 -11.99 -1.66
C PHE A 82 -6.69 -12.58 -0.55
N ALA A 83 -5.43 -12.17 -0.54
CA ALA A 83 -4.47 -12.44 0.51
C ALA A 83 -3.73 -11.13 0.88
N SER A 84 -3.08 -11.12 2.02
CA SER A 84 -2.15 -10.06 2.39
C SER A 84 -0.80 -10.64 2.78
N MET A 85 0.25 -9.83 2.60
CA MET A 85 1.57 -10.07 3.17
C MET A 85 2.06 -8.81 3.85
N ALA A 86 2.94 -8.92 4.84
CA ALA A 86 3.43 -7.76 5.56
C ALA A 86 4.92 -7.52 5.32
N ILE A 87 5.22 -6.31 4.86
CA ILE A 87 6.57 -5.81 4.67
C ILE A 87 6.70 -4.51 5.47
N THR A 88 7.74 -4.40 6.27
CA THR A 88 8.05 -3.19 7.03
C THR A 88 9.44 -2.70 6.67
N ARG A 89 9.73 -1.43 7.00
CA ARG A 89 11.09 -0.91 7.00
C ARG A 89 11.55 -0.85 8.46
N THR A 90 12.78 -1.29 8.71
CA THR A 90 13.41 -1.09 10.01
C THR A 90 13.53 0.40 10.30
N GLU A 91 13.59 0.77 11.58
CA GLU A 91 13.61 2.17 12.01
C GLU A 91 14.64 3.01 11.24
N THR A 92 14.31 4.28 10.99
CA THR A 92 15.17 5.27 10.29
C THR A 92 15.54 4.96 8.82
N GLY A 93 14.59 4.56 7.99
CA GLY A 93 14.83 4.47 6.54
C GLY A 93 15.57 3.20 6.10
N GLY A 94 15.63 2.20 6.94
CA GLY A 94 16.27 0.92 6.69
C GLY A 94 15.68 0.15 5.48
N ARG A 95 16.36 -0.93 5.09
CA ARG A 95 15.90 -1.82 4.02
C ARG A 95 14.56 -2.45 4.38
N PRO A 96 13.66 -2.67 3.40
CA PRO A 96 12.42 -3.39 3.66
C PRO A 96 12.71 -4.84 4.05
N VAL A 97 11.90 -5.38 4.97
CA VAL A 97 11.96 -6.77 5.43
C VAL A 97 10.57 -7.38 5.43
N VAL A 98 10.44 -8.65 5.05
CA VAL A 98 9.20 -9.41 5.14
C VAL A 98 9.01 -9.82 6.60
N ILE A 99 7.89 -9.41 7.20
CA ILE A 99 7.52 -9.82 8.57
C ILE A 99 6.43 -10.88 8.59
N ALA A 100 5.64 -10.98 7.52
CA ALA A 100 4.69 -12.08 7.32
C ALA A 100 4.51 -12.35 5.83
N GLY A 101 4.60 -13.63 5.45
CA GLY A 101 4.31 -14.10 4.10
C GLY A 101 2.83 -14.00 3.74
N PRO A 102 2.44 -14.41 2.51
CA PRO A 102 1.05 -14.41 2.09
C PRO A 102 0.16 -15.25 2.98
N THR A 103 -1.04 -14.74 3.31
CA THR A 103 -2.02 -15.41 4.18
C THR A 103 -2.78 -16.57 3.50
N ARG A 104 -2.54 -16.82 2.22
CA ARG A 104 -3.11 -17.93 1.44
C ARG A 104 -2.04 -18.65 0.65
N LEU A 105 -2.32 -19.90 0.27
CA LEU A 105 -1.47 -20.68 -0.63
C LEU A 105 -1.46 -20.03 -2.03
N VAL A 106 -0.27 -19.91 -2.57
CA VAL A 106 -0.01 -19.31 -3.90
C VAL A 106 0.68 -20.28 -4.86
N THR A 107 1.09 -21.43 -4.38
CA THR A 107 1.76 -22.48 -5.17
C THR A 107 0.91 -22.89 -6.37
N GLY A 108 1.49 -22.86 -7.56
CA GLY A 108 0.82 -23.21 -8.81
C GLY A 108 -0.24 -22.20 -9.29
N ARG A 109 -0.42 -21.07 -8.61
CA ARG A 109 -1.44 -20.05 -8.95
C ARG A 109 -0.82 -18.86 -9.71
N ARG A 110 -1.62 -18.18 -10.52
CA ARG A 110 -1.28 -16.87 -11.09
C ARG A 110 -1.51 -15.81 -10.02
N VAL A 111 -0.44 -15.15 -9.58
CA VAL A 111 -0.45 -14.21 -8.45
C VAL A 111 -0.31 -12.78 -8.95
N LEU A 112 -1.12 -11.88 -8.42
CA LEU A 112 -0.94 -10.44 -8.56
C LEU A 112 -0.54 -9.84 -7.22
N ILE A 113 0.61 -9.18 -7.14
CA ILE A 113 1.03 -8.43 -5.95
C ILE A 113 0.66 -6.97 -6.14
N VAL A 114 -0.04 -6.38 -5.16
CA VAL A 114 -0.54 -5.00 -5.23
C VAL A 114 0.01 -4.16 -4.09
N ASP A 115 0.49 -2.96 -4.43
CA ASP A 115 0.84 -1.90 -3.48
C ASP A 115 0.16 -0.58 -3.87
N GLU A 116 0.12 0.40 -2.96
CA GLU A 116 -0.50 1.70 -3.25
C GLU A 116 0.38 2.56 -4.14
N THR A 117 1.68 2.62 -3.85
CA THR A 117 2.64 3.45 -4.57
C THR A 117 3.95 2.71 -4.79
N CYS A 118 4.63 3.00 -5.90
CA CYS A 118 5.94 2.42 -6.17
C CYS A 118 6.90 3.48 -6.72
N ASP A 119 7.98 3.69 -5.97
CA ASP A 119 9.09 4.58 -6.36
C ASP A 119 10.30 3.74 -6.83
N THR A 120 11.22 3.38 -5.94
CA THR A 120 12.42 2.58 -6.26
C THR A 120 12.14 1.10 -6.50
N GLY A 121 10.97 0.64 -6.13
CA GLY A 121 10.57 -0.76 -6.20
C GLY A 121 11.18 -1.66 -5.13
N ALA A 122 11.88 -1.13 -4.12
CA ALA A 122 12.54 -1.96 -3.11
C ALA A 122 11.57 -2.90 -2.38
N THR A 123 10.41 -2.38 -1.95
CA THR A 123 9.33 -3.18 -1.32
C THR A 123 8.78 -4.22 -2.28
N MET A 124 8.46 -3.81 -3.52
CA MET A 124 7.88 -4.67 -4.54
C MET A 124 8.84 -5.80 -4.96
N LYS A 125 10.13 -5.51 -5.12
CA LYS A 125 11.16 -6.52 -5.43
C LYS A 125 11.27 -7.56 -4.32
N LEU A 126 11.21 -7.11 -3.05
CA LEU A 126 11.25 -8.02 -1.92
C LEU A 126 10.01 -8.91 -1.87
N ALA A 127 8.81 -8.33 -2.10
CA ALA A 127 7.56 -9.08 -2.19
C ALA A 127 7.61 -10.13 -3.31
N LEU A 128 8.07 -9.72 -4.51
CA LEU A 128 8.24 -10.62 -5.66
C LEU A 128 9.14 -11.82 -5.32
N ASN A 129 10.27 -11.58 -4.67
CA ASN A 129 11.20 -12.66 -4.32
C ASN A 129 10.55 -13.62 -3.31
N ALA A 130 9.94 -13.10 -2.24
CA ALA A 130 9.28 -13.91 -1.24
C ALA A 130 8.12 -14.75 -1.82
N VAL A 131 7.34 -14.19 -2.75
CA VAL A 131 6.25 -14.93 -3.40
C VAL A 131 6.77 -15.98 -4.38
N ARG A 132 7.84 -15.69 -5.14
CA ARG A 132 8.46 -16.65 -6.09
C ARG A 132 9.00 -17.90 -5.40
N GLU A 133 9.52 -17.78 -4.18
CA GLU A 133 9.97 -18.91 -3.36
C GLU A 133 8.85 -19.92 -3.08
N LEU A 134 7.60 -19.46 -3.08
CA LEU A 134 6.41 -20.31 -2.89
C LEU A 134 5.94 -21.00 -4.17
N LYS A 135 6.69 -20.90 -5.28
CA LYS A 135 6.46 -21.57 -6.56
C LYS A 135 5.06 -21.31 -7.16
N PRO A 136 4.66 -20.04 -7.35
CA PRO A 136 3.45 -19.73 -8.11
C PRO A 136 3.63 -20.11 -9.59
N ALA A 137 2.52 -20.29 -10.32
CA ALA A 137 2.56 -20.51 -11.78
C ALA A 137 3.07 -19.27 -12.53
N ALA A 138 2.67 -18.09 -12.07
CA ALA A 138 3.13 -16.80 -12.57
C ALA A 138 2.93 -15.72 -11.49
N VAL A 139 3.73 -14.65 -11.56
CA VAL A 139 3.60 -13.48 -10.67
C VAL A 139 3.71 -12.21 -11.49
N LYS A 140 2.75 -11.31 -11.31
CA LYS A 140 2.80 -9.93 -11.79
C LYS A 140 2.57 -8.93 -10.66
N THR A 141 2.87 -7.68 -10.92
CA THR A 141 2.84 -6.57 -9.96
C THR A 141 1.91 -5.47 -10.43
N ALA A 142 1.20 -4.85 -9.48
CA ALA A 142 0.35 -3.70 -9.76
C ALA A 142 0.50 -2.64 -8.67
N VAL A 143 0.33 -1.38 -9.04
CA VAL A 143 0.25 -0.26 -8.09
C VAL A 143 -0.82 0.73 -8.53
N SER A 144 -1.41 1.45 -7.56
CA SER A 144 -2.30 2.56 -7.90
C SER A 144 -1.49 3.70 -8.53
N PHE A 145 -0.33 4.03 -7.93
CA PHE A 145 0.51 5.12 -8.42
C PHE A 145 1.96 4.67 -8.64
N ARG A 146 2.45 4.90 -9.84
CA ARG A 146 3.87 4.82 -10.14
C ARG A 146 4.49 6.21 -9.95
N THR A 147 5.50 6.32 -9.07
CA THR A 147 6.08 7.62 -8.69
C THR A 147 7.59 7.68 -8.90
N GLY A 148 8.19 6.67 -9.54
CA GLY A 148 9.63 6.57 -9.74
C GLY A 148 10.04 5.60 -10.84
N PRO A 149 11.32 5.24 -10.90
CA PRO A 149 11.91 4.48 -12.02
C PRO A 149 11.49 3.01 -12.09
N PHE A 150 10.96 2.43 -11.00
CA PHE A 150 10.52 1.05 -11.04
C PHE A 150 9.32 0.89 -11.98
N GLN A 151 9.34 -0.20 -12.77
CA GLN A 151 8.28 -0.53 -13.73
C GLN A 151 7.46 -1.72 -13.19
N PRO A 152 6.32 -1.48 -12.51
CA PRO A 152 5.37 -2.54 -12.22
C PRO A 152 4.70 -3.01 -13.53
N ASP A 153 4.19 -4.24 -13.57
CA ASP A 153 3.48 -4.75 -14.75
C ASP A 153 2.21 -3.93 -15.04
N PHE A 154 1.54 -3.45 -13.98
CA PHE A 154 0.34 -2.63 -14.07
C PHE A 154 0.42 -1.42 -13.14
N TYR A 155 -0.11 -0.31 -13.58
CA TYR A 155 -0.34 0.87 -12.74
C TYR A 155 -1.56 1.66 -13.26
N ALA A 156 -2.26 2.33 -12.34
CA ALA A 156 -3.40 3.16 -12.71
C ALA A 156 -2.95 4.54 -13.18
N LEU A 157 -2.02 5.18 -12.45
CA LEU A 157 -1.53 6.51 -12.77
C LEU A 157 -0.02 6.62 -12.53
N GLU A 158 0.67 7.30 -13.44
CA GLU A 158 2.05 7.73 -13.27
C GLU A 158 2.07 9.22 -12.90
N THR A 159 2.80 9.57 -11.84
CA THR A 159 2.92 10.97 -11.39
C THR A 159 4.19 11.19 -10.59
N ASP A 160 4.77 12.36 -10.69
CA ASP A 160 5.85 12.85 -9.84
C ASP A 160 5.36 13.78 -8.71
N ASN A 161 4.04 14.00 -8.61
CA ASN A 161 3.44 14.76 -7.53
C ASN A 161 3.54 14.04 -6.18
N PHE A 162 3.53 14.82 -5.11
CA PHE A 162 3.31 14.31 -3.76
C PHE A 162 1.86 13.85 -3.61
N ILE A 163 1.63 12.59 -3.26
CA ILE A 163 0.29 12.02 -3.21
C ILE A 163 -0.22 12.00 -1.78
N ILE A 164 -1.41 12.55 -1.55
CA ILE A 164 -2.18 12.44 -0.32
C ILE A 164 -3.33 11.47 -0.57
N LEU A 165 -3.28 10.31 0.09
CA LEU A 165 -4.28 9.25 -0.07
C LEU A 165 -5.43 9.43 0.93
N PRO A 166 -6.67 9.07 0.57
CA PRO A 166 -7.85 9.36 1.40
C PRO A 166 -7.81 8.68 2.78
N TRP A 167 -7.18 7.52 2.90
CA TRP A 167 -7.05 6.79 4.18
C TRP A 167 -5.83 7.17 5.02
N ASP A 168 -5.01 8.08 4.55
CA ASP A 168 -3.73 8.46 5.18
C ASP A 168 -3.62 9.97 5.38
N ARG A 169 -4.67 10.70 4.98
CA ARG A 169 -4.75 12.16 5.05
C ARG A 169 -4.79 12.68 6.47
N GLU A 170 -5.47 11.96 7.36
CA GLU A 170 -5.82 12.40 8.70
C GLU A 170 -5.30 11.44 9.77
N VAL A 171 -5.08 11.97 10.96
CA VAL A 171 -4.65 11.23 12.15
C VAL A 171 -5.37 11.76 13.38
N ILE A 172 -5.39 10.98 14.46
CA ILE A 172 -5.91 11.43 15.75
C ILE A 172 -4.74 11.99 16.58
N ILE A 173 -4.85 13.25 16.96
CA ILE A 173 -3.94 13.93 17.90
C ILE A 173 -4.80 14.56 19.00
N ASP A 174 -4.49 14.26 20.24
CA ASP A 174 -5.21 14.76 21.44
C ASP A 174 -6.73 14.54 21.40
N GLY A 175 -7.17 13.42 20.77
CA GLY A 175 -8.57 13.04 20.64
C GLY A 175 -9.33 13.66 19.47
N GLU A 176 -8.69 14.49 18.68
CA GLU A 176 -9.27 15.14 17.50
C GLU A 176 -8.72 14.56 16.20
N ILE A 177 -9.58 14.52 15.15
CA ILE A 177 -9.16 14.15 13.79
C ILE A 177 -8.59 15.41 13.13
N VAL A 178 -7.31 15.35 12.81
CA VAL A 178 -6.58 16.45 12.16
C VAL A 178 -5.82 15.97 10.94
N MET A 179 -5.60 16.87 9.98
CA MET A 179 -4.70 16.56 8.87
C MET A 179 -3.31 16.20 9.40
N ARG A 180 -2.68 15.20 8.83
CA ARG A 180 -1.32 14.82 9.20
C ARG A 180 -0.37 16.01 9.11
N PRO A 181 0.41 16.30 10.16
CA PRO A 181 1.29 17.46 10.20
C PRO A 181 2.32 17.51 9.05
N ASP A 182 2.86 16.35 8.65
CA ASP A 182 3.79 16.24 7.53
C ASP A 182 3.13 16.55 6.18
N TYR A 183 1.83 16.25 6.01
CA TYR A 183 1.07 16.61 4.81
C TYR A 183 0.71 18.09 4.80
N ALA A 184 0.31 18.66 5.94
CA ALA A 184 0.04 20.08 6.07
C ALA A 184 1.29 20.92 5.77
N ALA A 185 2.46 20.49 6.23
CA ALA A 185 3.73 21.13 5.92
C ALA A 185 4.04 21.05 4.42
N LYS A 186 3.80 19.88 3.79
CA LYS A 186 4.07 19.67 2.36
C LYS A 186 3.14 20.46 1.45
N LEU A 187 1.87 20.61 1.82
CA LEU A 187 0.93 21.48 1.12
C LEU A 187 1.41 22.93 1.12
N LYS A 188 1.87 23.45 2.27
CA LYS A 188 2.43 24.81 2.37
C LYS A 188 3.71 24.99 1.54
N GLU A 189 4.56 23.97 1.46
CA GLU A 189 5.81 24.00 0.67
C GLU A 189 5.55 24.02 -0.84
N LEU A 190 4.55 23.25 -1.33
CA LEU A 190 4.34 22.98 -2.75
C LEU A 190 3.24 23.82 -3.41
N GLY A 191 2.68 24.78 -2.75
CA GLY A 191 1.79 25.73 -3.41
C GLY A 191 0.39 25.83 -2.80
N GLY A 192 0.37 25.86 -1.51
CA GLY A 192 -0.77 26.43 -0.81
C GLY A 192 -0.73 27.95 -0.95
#